data_0761c1c27fa92e1a2b75411eccf5b317
#
_entry.id   0761c1c27fa92e1a2b75411eccf5b317
#
_cell.length_a   1.000
_cell.length_b   1.000
_cell.length_c   1.000
_cell.angle_alpha   90.00
_cell.angle_beta   90.00
_cell.angle_gamma   90.00
#
_symmetry.space_group_name_H-M   'P 1'
#
loop_
_entity.id
_entity.type
_entity.pdbx_description
1 polymer ?
#
loop_
_entity_poly.entity_id
_entity_poly.type
_entity_poly.pdbx_seq_one_letter_code
_entity_poly.pdbx_strand_id
1 'polypeptide(L)'
;MGYKIVRAILDFFFFIVFRLHVEGRENVPEKGAIIVAPNHKSYWDPPMIGVAFKTRIVHFMAKEELFKNPVFGWVIRQLGTFPVRRGVTDRAAIRQAVKVLKDGYPLGIFPEGTRIRREGLGKFHSGMASLALMTGTPILPVAIVGS
;
A
#
# COMPACT_ATOMS: atom_id res chain seq x y z
N MET A 1 -6.19 -19.23 -2.29
CA MET A 1 -4.94 -20.01 -2.34
C MET A 1 -3.75 -19.15 -2.79
N GLY A 2 -3.84 -18.42 -3.90
CA GLY A 2 -2.75 -17.60 -4.45
C GLY A 2 -2.15 -16.57 -3.48
N TYR A 3 -2.98 -15.82 -2.75
CA TYR A 3 -2.50 -14.88 -1.74
C TYR A 3 -1.56 -15.52 -0.70
N LYS A 4 -1.92 -16.68 -0.14
CA LYS A 4 -1.11 -17.34 0.90
C LYS A 4 0.26 -17.76 0.38
N ILE A 5 0.33 -18.24 -0.87
CA ILE A 5 1.59 -18.66 -1.50
C ILE A 5 2.49 -17.44 -1.76
N VAL A 6 1.95 -16.41 -2.42
CA VAL A 6 2.68 -15.16 -2.69
C VAL A 6 3.16 -14.52 -1.40
N ARG A 7 2.30 -14.51 -0.37
CA ARG A 7 2.62 -13.99 0.94
C ARG A 7 3.77 -14.75 1.62
N ALA A 8 3.74 -16.08 1.63
CA ALA A 8 4.80 -16.89 2.24
C ALA A 8 6.17 -16.67 1.58
N ILE A 9 6.19 -16.52 0.24
CA ILE A 9 7.40 -16.19 -0.51
C ILE A 9 7.93 -14.81 -0.11
N LEU A 10 7.05 -13.81 -0.01
CA LEU A 10 7.44 -12.45 0.39
C LEU A 10 7.90 -12.40 1.85
N ASP A 11 7.23 -13.10 2.76
CA ASP A 11 7.63 -13.19 4.17
C ASP A 11 9.05 -13.77 4.29
N PHE A 12 9.33 -14.89 3.60
CA PHE A 12 10.67 -15.47 3.55
C PHE A 12 11.69 -14.46 3.02
N PHE A 13 11.40 -13.84 1.87
CA PHE A 13 12.30 -12.90 1.21
C PHE A 13 12.62 -11.70 2.11
N PHE A 14 11.60 -11.04 2.66
CA PHE A 14 11.82 -9.83 3.45
C PHE A 14 12.38 -10.11 4.84
N PHE A 15 11.89 -11.13 5.55
CA PHE A 15 12.36 -11.40 6.91
C PHE A 15 13.69 -12.14 6.95
N ILE A 16 13.95 -13.07 6.03
CA ILE A 16 15.16 -13.89 6.04
C ILE A 16 16.27 -13.22 5.21
N VAL A 17 16.00 -12.84 3.96
CA VAL A 17 17.02 -12.29 3.05
C VAL A 17 17.33 -10.83 3.39
N PHE A 18 16.30 -9.98 3.53
CA PHE A 18 16.45 -8.55 3.82
C PHE A 18 16.48 -8.20 5.30
N ARG A 19 16.23 -9.17 6.20
CA ARG A 19 16.20 -8.95 7.65
C ARG A 19 15.26 -7.80 8.05
N LEU A 20 14.09 -7.73 7.42
CA LEU A 20 13.11 -6.70 7.70
C LEU A 20 12.75 -6.68 9.19
N HIS A 21 13.01 -5.55 9.83
CA HIS A 21 12.60 -5.29 11.20
C HIS A 21 11.35 -4.38 11.18
N VAL A 22 10.36 -4.69 12.02
CA VAL A 22 9.10 -3.94 12.07
C VAL A 22 8.81 -3.57 13.52
N GLU A 23 8.74 -2.28 13.77
CA GLU A 23 8.37 -1.69 15.05
C GLU A 23 6.96 -1.08 14.99
N GLY A 24 6.31 -0.91 16.15
CA GLY A 24 5.01 -0.24 16.26
C GLY A 24 3.83 -1.04 15.72
N ARG A 25 3.94 -2.36 15.60
CA ARG A 25 2.82 -3.21 15.14
C ARG A 25 1.59 -3.13 16.00
N GLU A 26 1.78 -2.87 17.28
CA GLU A 26 0.72 -2.66 18.29
C GLU A 26 -0.17 -1.45 17.98
N ASN A 27 0.33 -0.51 17.16
CA ASN A 27 -0.44 0.66 16.72
C ASN A 27 -1.38 0.35 15.53
N VAL A 28 -1.27 -0.85 14.94
CA VAL A 28 -2.12 -1.25 13.81
C VAL A 28 -3.45 -1.79 14.35
N PRO A 29 -4.59 -1.12 14.08
CA PRO A 29 -5.89 -1.62 14.52
C PRO A 29 -6.17 -3.01 13.93
N GLU A 30 -6.65 -3.93 14.75
CA GLU A 30 -7.00 -5.28 14.30
C GLU A 30 -8.18 -5.31 13.32
N LYS A 31 -9.08 -4.34 13.44
CA LYS A 31 -10.31 -4.23 12.63
C LYS A 31 -10.55 -2.79 12.20
N GLY A 32 -11.45 -2.62 11.23
CA GLY A 32 -11.85 -1.32 10.72
C GLY A 32 -10.92 -0.77 9.63
N ALA A 33 -11.41 0.20 8.88
CA ALA A 33 -10.64 0.83 7.84
C ALA A 33 -9.54 1.72 8.40
N ILE A 34 -8.39 1.74 7.76
CA ILE A 34 -7.31 2.70 7.99
C ILE A 34 -6.66 3.08 6.65
N ILE A 35 -6.18 4.30 6.55
CA ILE A 35 -5.30 4.71 5.46
C ILE A 35 -3.86 4.60 5.97
N VAL A 36 -3.09 3.69 5.39
CA VAL A 36 -1.66 3.51 5.70
C VAL A 36 -0.87 4.46 4.83
N ALA A 37 -0.12 5.37 5.44
CA ALA A 37 0.58 6.47 4.79
C ALA A 37 2.11 6.33 4.91
N PRO A 38 2.76 5.48 4.11
CA PRO A 38 4.21 5.34 4.12
C PRO A 38 4.90 6.37 3.22
N ASN A 39 6.17 6.68 3.49
CA ASN A 39 7.06 7.32 2.52
C ASN A 39 7.39 6.36 1.36
N HIS A 40 7.77 6.91 0.18
CA HIS A 40 7.99 6.12 -1.02
C HIS A 40 9.40 6.31 -1.60
N LYS A 41 10.26 5.32 -1.45
CA LYS A 41 11.64 5.31 -1.94
C LYS A 41 11.88 4.25 -3.01
N SER A 42 11.22 3.09 -2.89
CA SER A 42 11.53 1.89 -3.64
C SER A 42 10.28 1.22 -4.23
N TYR A 43 10.45 0.38 -5.23
CA TYR A 43 9.41 -0.55 -5.70
C TYR A 43 9.08 -1.62 -4.66
N TRP A 44 9.97 -1.83 -3.68
CA TRP A 44 9.79 -2.81 -2.61
C TRP A 44 8.90 -2.32 -1.46
N ASP A 45 8.61 -1.00 -1.39
CA ASP A 45 7.84 -0.43 -0.29
C ASP A 45 6.42 -1.03 -0.15
N PRO A 46 5.60 -1.16 -1.23
CA PRO A 46 4.27 -1.75 -1.10
C PRO A 46 4.30 -3.20 -0.59
N PRO A 47 5.13 -4.13 -1.13
CA PRO A 47 5.21 -5.48 -0.59
C PRO A 47 5.80 -5.53 0.83
N MET A 48 6.74 -4.64 1.20
CA MET A 48 7.25 -4.54 2.58
C MET A 48 6.14 -4.18 3.57
N ILE A 49 5.32 -3.17 3.25
CA ILE A 49 4.14 -2.82 4.05
C ILE A 49 3.16 -4.00 4.12
N GLY A 50 2.87 -4.66 2.98
CA GLY A 50 2.02 -5.84 2.95
C GLY A 50 2.51 -6.93 3.90
N VAL A 51 3.81 -7.17 3.97
CA VAL A 51 4.45 -8.15 4.86
C VAL A 51 4.44 -7.68 6.32
N ALA A 52 4.66 -6.39 6.58
CA ALA A 52 4.61 -5.83 7.93
C ALA A 52 3.23 -6.00 8.59
N PHE A 53 2.15 -5.91 7.82
CA PHE A 53 0.76 -6.11 8.25
C PHE A 53 0.40 -7.61 8.26
N LYS A 54 0.81 -8.34 9.30
CA LYS A 54 0.69 -9.81 9.36
C LYS A 54 -0.72 -10.37 9.18
N THR A 55 -1.73 -9.70 9.72
CA THR A 55 -3.09 -10.22 9.86
C THR A 55 -4.08 -9.61 8.86
N ARG A 56 -3.68 -8.56 8.13
CA ARG A 56 -4.57 -7.79 7.27
C ARG A 56 -3.98 -7.56 5.89
N ILE A 57 -4.78 -7.69 4.86
CA ILE A 57 -4.37 -7.35 3.50
C ILE A 57 -4.44 -5.83 3.35
N VAL A 58 -3.31 -5.18 3.07
CA VAL A 58 -3.26 -3.76 2.72
C VAL A 58 -3.45 -3.64 1.21
N HIS A 59 -4.51 -2.97 0.80
CA HIS A 59 -4.78 -2.69 -0.60
C HIS A 59 -3.97 -1.49 -1.07
N PHE A 60 -3.42 -1.54 -2.29
CA PHE A 60 -2.66 -0.43 -2.87
C PHE A 60 -3.20 -0.03 -4.23
N MET A 61 -2.98 1.22 -4.60
CA MET A 61 -3.13 1.69 -5.97
C MET A 61 -1.79 1.60 -6.70
N ALA A 62 -1.75 0.93 -7.83
CA ALA A 62 -0.56 0.86 -8.66
C ALA A 62 -0.84 1.32 -10.08
N LYS A 63 0.19 1.84 -10.76
CA LYS A 63 0.12 2.31 -12.13
C LYS A 63 -0.46 1.24 -13.04
N GLU A 64 -1.45 1.58 -13.87
CA GLU A 64 -2.19 0.66 -14.75
C GLU A 64 -1.26 -0.20 -15.62
N GLU A 65 -0.13 0.36 -16.08
CA GLU A 65 0.82 -0.34 -16.94
C GLU A 65 1.49 -1.55 -16.26
N LEU A 66 1.56 -1.58 -14.91
CA LEU A 66 2.09 -2.73 -14.18
C LEU A 66 1.20 -3.97 -14.32
N PHE A 67 -0.06 -3.79 -14.65
CA PHE A 67 -1.03 -4.88 -14.85
C PHE A 67 -1.00 -5.46 -16.28
N LYS A 68 -0.26 -4.84 -17.21
CA LYS A 68 -0.12 -5.33 -18.60
C LYS A 68 0.71 -6.61 -18.69
N ASN A 69 1.69 -6.78 -17.79
CA ASN A 69 2.40 -8.05 -17.67
C ASN A 69 1.48 -9.06 -16.96
N PRO A 70 1.13 -10.20 -17.60
CA PRO A 70 0.13 -11.12 -17.06
C PRO A 70 0.56 -11.76 -15.73
N VAL A 71 1.84 -12.14 -15.61
CA VAL A 71 2.37 -12.79 -14.39
C VAL A 71 2.47 -11.77 -13.25
N PHE A 72 3.12 -10.64 -13.50
CA PHE A 72 3.28 -9.60 -12.48
C PHE A 72 1.93 -8.98 -12.09
N GLY A 73 1.06 -8.71 -13.05
CA GLY A 73 -0.29 -8.23 -12.82
C GLY A 73 -1.13 -9.20 -11.98
N TRP A 74 -0.99 -10.51 -12.20
CA TRP A 74 -1.63 -11.51 -11.38
C TRP A 74 -1.10 -11.48 -9.94
N VAL A 75 0.23 -11.45 -9.75
CA VAL A 75 0.86 -11.39 -8.42
C VAL A 75 0.36 -10.18 -7.61
N ILE A 76 0.41 -8.98 -8.18
CA ILE A 76 0.01 -7.77 -7.45
C ILE A 76 -1.50 -7.73 -7.16
N ARG A 77 -2.34 -8.31 -8.02
CA ARG A 77 -3.78 -8.49 -7.72
C ARG A 77 -4.00 -9.43 -6.53
N GLN A 78 -3.22 -10.53 -6.43
CA GLN A 78 -3.29 -11.40 -5.24
C GLN A 78 -2.97 -10.65 -3.95
N LEU A 79 -2.13 -9.62 -4.02
CA LEU A 79 -1.78 -8.75 -2.89
C LEU A 79 -2.79 -7.61 -2.65
N GLY A 80 -3.96 -7.64 -3.32
CA GLY A 80 -5.01 -6.65 -3.14
C GLY A 80 -4.75 -5.32 -3.86
N THR A 81 -3.78 -5.27 -4.78
CA THR A 81 -3.47 -4.05 -5.54
C THR A 81 -4.41 -3.88 -6.72
N PHE A 82 -4.89 -2.66 -6.96
CA PHE A 82 -5.76 -2.30 -8.08
C PHE A 82 -5.16 -1.17 -8.94
N PRO A 83 -5.54 -1.09 -10.23
CA PRO A 83 -4.95 -0.13 -11.15
C PRO A 83 -5.43 1.31 -10.90
N VAL A 84 -4.54 2.28 -11.19
CA VAL A 84 -4.84 3.70 -11.25
C VAL A 84 -4.14 4.34 -12.44
N ARG A 85 -4.86 5.19 -13.18
CA ARG A 85 -4.29 6.03 -14.25
C ARG A 85 -3.73 7.30 -13.63
N ARG A 86 -2.42 7.49 -13.78
CA ARG A 86 -1.74 8.68 -13.28
C ARG A 86 -1.87 9.85 -14.25
N GLY A 87 -1.78 11.07 -13.72
CA GLY A 87 -1.85 12.30 -14.51
C GLY A 87 -3.26 12.77 -14.86
N VAL A 88 -4.28 12.00 -14.48
CA VAL A 88 -5.71 12.35 -14.64
C VAL A 88 -6.46 12.01 -13.37
N THR A 89 -7.63 12.64 -13.18
CA THR A 89 -8.55 12.25 -12.10
C THR A 89 -9.21 10.92 -12.44
N ASP A 90 -8.68 9.82 -11.90
CA ASP A 90 -9.23 8.49 -12.13
C ASP A 90 -10.38 8.20 -11.14
N ARG A 91 -11.59 8.53 -11.59
CA ARG A 91 -12.83 8.33 -10.78
C ARG A 91 -13.07 6.85 -10.44
N ALA A 92 -12.63 5.92 -11.28
CA ALA A 92 -12.78 4.48 -11.02
C ALA A 92 -11.86 4.05 -9.88
N ALA A 93 -10.61 4.48 -9.89
CA ALA A 93 -9.67 4.22 -8.81
C ALA A 93 -10.13 4.85 -7.48
N ILE A 94 -10.66 6.08 -7.52
CA ILE A 94 -11.23 6.74 -6.32
C ILE A 94 -12.42 5.94 -5.77
N ARG A 95 -13.36 5.51 -6.61
CA ARG A 95 -14.50 4.67 -6.17
C ARG A 95 -14.02 3.35 -5.56
N GLN A 96 -13.01 2.72 -6.16
CA GLN A 96 -12.44 1.48 -5.62
C GLN A 96 -11.76 1.72 -4.27
N ALA A 97 -11.02 2.81 -4.10
CA ALA A 97 -10.41 3.20 -2.83
C ALA A 97 -11.46 3.40 -1.74
N VAL A 98 -12.53 4.16 -2.04
CA VAL A 98 -13.66 4.37 -1.13
C VAL A 98 -14.33 3.04 -0.78
N LYS A 99 -14.51 2.14 -1.75
CA LYS A 99 -15.08 0.80 -1.51
C LYS A 99 -14.21 -0.01 -0.54
N VAL A 100 -12.89 -0.07 -0.75
CA VAL A 100 -11.95 -0.77 0.13
C VAL A 100 -12.09 -0.27 1.57
N LEU A 101 -12.14 1.04 1.77
CA LEU A 101 -12.28 1.64 3.09
C LEU A 101 -13.66 1.36 3.71
N LYS A 102 -14.76 1.46 2.93
CA LYS A 102 -16.10 1.13 3.41
C LYS A 102 -16.26 -0.34 3.78
N ASP A 103 -15.57 -1.22 3.09
CA ASP A 103 -15.52 -2.66 3.39
C ASP A 103 -14.66 -2.98 4.63
N GLY A 104 -14.04 -1.96 5.27
CA GLY A 104 -13.26 -2.09 6.50
C GLY A 104 -11.81 -2.54 6.28
N TYR A 105 -11.29 -2.47 5.06
CA TYR A 105 -9.91 -2.88 4.74
C TYR A 105 -8.91 -1.71 4.82
N PRO A 106 -7.63 -2.00 5.14
CA PRO A 106 -6.55 -1.04 5.03
C PRO A 106 -6.29 -0.65 3.57
N LEU A 107 -6.10 0.65 3.33
CA LEU A 107 -5.69 1.21 2.05
C LEU A 107 -4.33 1.89 2.19
N GLY A 108 -3.32 1.40 1.49
CA GLY A 108 -1.99 2.03 1.42
C GLY A 108 -1.97 3.13 0.37
N ILE A 109 -1.61 4.32 0.79
CA ILE A 109 -1.45 5.49 -0.08
C ILE A 109 -0.10 6.13 0.24
N PHE A 110 0.76 6.24 -0.76
CA PHE A 110 1.98 7.02 -0.66
C PHE A 110 1.64 8.49 -0.86
N PRO A 111 1.76 9.34 0.19
CA PRO A 111 1.33 10.76 0.10
C PRO A 111 2.09 11.55 -0.97
N GLU A 112 3.30 11.11 -1.30
CA GLU A 112 4.17 11.72 -2.29
C GLU A 112 3.72 11.45 -3.74
N GLY A 113 2.83 10.48 -3.96
CA GLY A 113 2.32 10.09 -5.28
C GLY A 113 3.36 9.48 -6.23
N THR A 114 4.64 9.59 -5.90
CA THR A 114 5.77 9.06 -6.67
C THR A 114 6.93 8.71 -5.76
N ARG A 115 7.89 7.93 -6.24
CA ARG A 115 9.11 7.60 -5.49
C ARG A 115 10.04 8.81 -5.42
N ILE A 116 10.53 9.11 -4.23
CA ILE A 116 11.47 10.20 -3.97
C ILE A 116 12.89 9.65 -3.90
N ARG A 117 13.71 9.95 -4.90
CA ARG A 117 15.09 9.45 -5.02
C ARG A 117 16.12 10.28 -4.23
N ARG A 118 15.74 11.48 -3.79
CA ARG A 118 16.56 12.35 -2.95
C ARG A 118 16.38 12.02 -1.46
N GLU A 119 17.25 12.52 -0.61
CA GLU A 119 17.08 12.44 0.83
C GLU A 119 15.83 13.18 1.29
N GLY A 120 15.29 12.78 2.44
CA GLY A 120 14.10 13.35 3.05
C GLY A 120 12.79 12.92 2.39
N LEU A 121 11.72 13.60 2.75
CA LEU A 121 10.36 13.39 2.25
C LEU A 121 10.08 14.28 1.03
N GLY A 122 9.22 13.82 0.14
CA GLY A 122 8.70 14.61 -0.95
C GLY A 122 7.51 15.51 -0.54
N LYS A 123 6.98 16.26 -1.50
CA LYS A 123 5.76 17.04 -1.31
C LYS A 123 4.56 16.06 -1.21
N PHE A 124 3.73 16.27 -0.20
CA PHE A 124 2.51 15.49 -0.02
C PHE A 124 1.36 16.08 -0.84
N HIS A 125 0.61 15.22 -1.48
CA HIS A 125 -0.60 15.56 -2.23
C HIS A 125 -1.85 15.43 -1.36
N SER A 126 -2.85 16.28 -1.60
CA SER A 126 -4.09 16.34 -0.81
C SER A 126 -5.03 15.14 -1.00
N GLY A 127 -4.80 14.30 -2.01
CA GLY A 127 -5.71 13.19 -2.35
C GLY A 127 -5.95 12.20 -1.21
N MET A 128 -4.92 11.90 -0.42
CA MET A 128 -5.05 11.06 0.76
C MET A 128 -5.93 11.71 1.83
N ALA A 129 -5.70 12.98 2.13
CA ALA A 129 -6.49 13.74 3.10
C ALA A 129 -7.95 13.84 2.65
N SER A 130 -8.20 14.07 1.37
CA SER A 130 -9.55 14.11 0.80
C SER A 130 -10.28 12.77 0.98
N LEU A 131 -9.61 11.63 0.75
CA LEU A 131 -10.18 10.30 0.99
C LEU A 131 -10.47 10.07 2.48
N ALA A 132 -9.55 10.45 3.37
CA ALA A 132 -9.72 10.32 4.80
C ALA A 132 -10.96 11.09 5.30
N LEU A 133 -11.10 12.36 4.88
CA LEU A 133 -12.25 13.20 5.24
C LEU A 133 -13.55 12.66 4.65
N MET A 134 -13.55 12.24 3.38
CA MET A 134 -14.74 11.71 2.70
C MET A 134 -15.27 10.42 3.34
N THR A 135 -14.39 9.59 3.88
CA THR A 135 -14.73 8.26 4.41
C THR A 135 -14.75 8.21 5.95
N GLY A 136 -14.32 9.28 6.63
CA GLY A 136 -14.13 9.27 8.08
C GLY A 136 -13.05 8.30 8.57
N THR A 137 -12.09 7.96 7.69
CA THR A 137 -11.09 6.92 7.96
C THR A 137 -9.83 7.51 8.59
N PRO A 138 -9.32 6.96 9.71
CA PRO A 138 -8.08 7.42 10.32
C PRO A 138 -6.86 7.11 9.45
N ILE A 139 -5.83 7.95 9.57
CA ILE A 139 -4.55 7.81 8.88
C ILE A 139 -3.52 7.24 9.84
N LEU A 140 -2.85 6.17 9.45
CA LEU A 140 -1.70 5.58 10.14
C LEU A 140 -0.42 5.95 9.40
N PRO A 141 0.40 6.88 9.90
CA PRO A 141 1.69 7.17 9.30
C PRO A 141 2.68 6.02 9.54
N VAL A 142 3.47 5.71 8.52
CA VAL A 142 4.48 4.65 8.57
C VAL A 142 5.79 5.19 7.99
N ALA A 143 6.91 4.89 8.62
CA ALA A 143 8.24 5.20 8.08
C ALA A 143 8.89 3.92 7.53
N ILE A 144 9.42 4.01 6.31
CA ILE A 144 10.26 2.96 5.70
C ILE A 144 11.68 3.52 5.60
N VAL A 145 12.64 2.76 6.14
CA VAL A 145 14.06 3.12 6.17
C VAL A 145 14.85 2.01 5.50
N GLY A 146 15.82 2.38 4.66
CA GLY A 146 16.75 1.43 4.03
C GLY A 146 16.18 0.66 2.83
N SER A 147 15.05 1.11 2.23
CA SER A 147 14.46 0.50 1.03
C SER A 147 15.11 0.96 -0.27
#